data_58095e322ce1ae20bc3320590d10a91d
#
_entry.id   58095e322ce1ae20bc3320590d10a91d
#
_cell.length_a   1.000
_cell.length_b   1.000
_cell.length_c   1.000
_cell.angle_alpha   90.00
_cell.angle_beta   90.00
_cell.angle_gamma   90.00
#
_symmetry.space_group_name_H-M   'P 1'
#
loop_
_entity.id
_entity.type
_entity.pdbx_description
1 polymer ?
#
loop_
_entity_poly.entity_id
_entity_poly.type
_entity_poly.pdbx_seq_one_letter_code
_entity_poly.pdbx_strand_id
1 'polypeptide(L)'
;MARELLSLAYPITMSSPDHHCSGHGGQHAFGFMNPRLRDGVVVHSRRSVLKTSLAGLGGLTLPALTKLRAEGKTAKSGKSVILLWMTGGPSQIDTWDPKPGRPREIRGPFKTIPTKLPGTHICEYLPKQAAMLDKFTLIRSVDCRFSNHEPNMVMQTANLANEPRTNPKAKYYPSFGSIVAKHHGSNHPSMPPYVVLNMKSRSHVGWGGYLGTQYDPFDGNNASKLFQLPAGLSMERLQARQTLSQQMDGLRAEIDASGMMSAMDSFSQTAFDIVAGGRAQEAFDLSREPQKVRDRYGDHDWAKQALLARRLVERGSSFVTIDLSNHGASGTWDNHGDNIPPYGGIWNGLRPLLPVFDHVITTLISDLGERGLLDDTLVICMGEFGRTPTLGTQGSTDGRNHWPYVMSMCLAGGGFRHGQVIGASDKDGGQINERPVTPGDLAATIYHHMGVPLDTTYTDHQGRPNFIVDQGAPIRELI
;
A
#
# COMPACT_ATOMS: atom_id res chain seq x y z
N MET A 1 -6.55 -62.61 -7.12
CA MET A 1 -6.23 -62.51 -8.54
C MET A 1 -5.59 -61.12 -8.72
N ALA A 2 -4.40 -60.91 -8.55
CA ALA A 2 -3.10 -61.36 -9.07
C ALA A 2 -2.92 -61.09 -10.56
N ARG A 3 -1.93 -60.19 -10.86
CA ARG A 3 -1.26 -59.98 -12.13
C ARG A 3 -2.02 -59.08 -13.12
N GLU A 4 -1.43 -58.02 -13.69
CA GLU A 4 -0.09 -57.88 -14.32
C GLU A 4 0.38 -56.44 -14.31
N LEU A 5 1.59 -56.24 -13.83
CA LEU A 5 2.49 -55.15 -14.10
C LEU A 5 3.40 -55.53 -15.29
N LEU A 6 3.56 -54.65 -16.26
CA LEU A 6 4.71 -54.63 -17.16
C LEU A 6 4.81 -53.22 -17.73
N SER A 7 5.76 -52.38 -17.24
CA SER A 7 7.09 -52.21 -17.85
C SER A 7 7.08 -51.59 -19.23
N LEU A 8 7.36 -50.29 -19.34
CA LEU A 8 8.02 -49.69 -20.48
C LEU A 8 9.04 -48.65 -19.98
N ALA A 9 10.23 -49.15 -19.75
CA ALA A 9 11.44 -48.32 -19.66
C ALA A 9 11.95 -48.08 -21.07
N TYR A 10 12.02 -46.86 -21.52
CA TYR A 10 12.79 -46.47 -22.70
C TYR A 10 14.21 -46.07 -22.29
N PRO A 11 15.24 -46.65 -22.92
CA PRO A 11 16.61 -46.21 -22.66
C PRO A 11 16.88 -44.89 -23.39
N ILE A 12 17.28 -43.89 -22.66
CA ILE A 12 17.85 -42.66 -23.23
C ILE A 12 19.27 -42.99 -23.65
N THR A 13 19.47 -43.22 -24.94
CA THR A 13 20.80 -43.24 -25.53
C THR A 13 21.35 -41.83 -25.59
N MET A 14 22.35 -41.53 -24.81
CA MET A 14 23.19 -40.34 -24.95
C MET A 14 24.03 -40.54 -26.22
N SER A 15 23.71 -39.82 -27.30
CA SER A 15 24.63 -39.59 -28.41
C SER A 15 25.38 -38.30 -28.14
N SER A 16 26.67 -38.42 -27.85
CA SER A 16 27.62 -37.32 -27.94
C SER A 16 27.80 -36.93 -29.39
N PRO A 17 27.68 -35.68 -29.77
CA PRO A 17 28.32 -35.22 -30.99
C PRO A 17 29.72 -34.77 -30.64
N ASP A 18 30.70 -35.60 -31.02
CA ASP A 18 32.08 -35.17 -31.17
C ASP A 18 32.17 -34.14 -32.30
N HIS A 19 32.26 -32.87 -31.94
CA HIS A 19 32.72 -31.85 -32.87
C HIS A 19 34.19 -31.59 -32.62
N HIS A 20 35.01 -32.23 -33.42
CA HIS A 20 36.39 -31.83 -33.72
C HIS A 20 36.38 -30.38 -34.22
N CYS A 21 36.81 -29.44 -33.44
CA CYS A 21 37.23 -28.12 -33.90
C CYS A 21 38.68 -28.18 -34.28
N SER A 22 38.96 -28.34 -35.59
CA SER A 22 40.26 -28.10 -36.17
C SER A 22 40.54 -26.60 -36.25
N GLY A 23 41.62 -26.19 -35.56
CA GLY A 23 42.49 -25.06 -35.87
C GLY A 23 41.88 -23.67 -36.02
N HIS A 24 41.92 -22.88 -34.95
CA HIS A 24 42.35 -21.49 -35.10
C HIS A 24 42.98 -21.03 -33.77
N GLY A 25 44.07 -20.35 -33.89
CA GLY A 25 44.97 -19.97 -32.81
C GLY A 25 44.33 -19.10 -31.72
N GLY A 26 44.67 -19.43 -30.50
CA GLY A 26 44.80 -18.42 -29.42
C GLY A 26 43.56 -17.84 -28.78
N GLN A 27 42.37 -18.38 -29.04
CA GLN A 27 41.17 -17.91 -28.31
C GLN A 27 40.81 -18.93 -27.22
N HIS A 28 40.95 -18.55 -25.99
CA HIS A 28 40.57 -19.36 -24.85
C HIS A 28 39.11 -19.80 -24.94
N ALA A 29 38.85 -21.06 -24.71
CA ALA A 29 37.52 -21.69 -24.76
C ALA A 29 36.43 -21.01 -23.94
N PHE A 30 36.78 -20.09 -23.05
CA PHE A 30 35.90 -19.31 -22.20
C PHE A 30 35.46 -17.97 -22.81
N GLY A 31 35.97 -17.54 -23.96
CA GLY A 31 35.64 -16.25 -24.57
C GLY A 31 34.22 -16.14 -25.13
N PHE A 32 33.58 -17.28 -25.42
CA PHE A 32 32.28 -17.37 -26.07
C PHE A 32 31.21 -18.08 -25.24
N MET A 33 31.50 -18.42 -23.99
CA MET A 33 30.51 -19.09 -23.16
C MET A 33 29.53 -18.09 -22.59
N ASN A 34 28.27 -18.23 -22.97
CA ASN A 34 27.16 -17.73 -22.17
C ASN A 34 27.23 -18.34 -20.76
N PRO A 35 26.85 -17.64 -19.71
CA PRO A 35 26.83 -18.18 -18.35
C PRO A 35 26.05 -19.52 -18.37
N ARG A 36 26.72 -20.60 -17.94
CA ARG A 36 26.10 -21.91 -17.81
C ARG A 36 25.94 -22.25 -16.35
N LEU A 37 24.74 -22.66 -15.97
CA LEU A 37 24.48 -23.26 -14.67
C LEU A 37 25.05 -24.70 -14.69
N ARG A 38 25.98 -24.98 -13.78
CA ARG A 38 26.41 -26.33 -13.45
C ARG A 38 26.33 -26.50 -11.94
N ASP A 39 25.52 -27.43 -11.50
CA ASP A 39 25.36 -27.79 -10.07
C ASP A 39 25.10 -26.57 -9.15
N GLY A 40 24.23 -25.63 -9.60
CA GLY A 40 23.91 -24.41 -8.84
C GLY A 40 24.97 -23.29 -8.92
N VAL A 41 26.06 -23.48 -9.67
CA VAL A 41 27.13 -22.48 -9.86
C VAL A 41 27.00 -21.81 -11.21
N VAL A 42 26.93 -20.48 -11.23
CA VAL A 42 26.95 -19.68 -12.48
C VAL A 42 28.39 -19.37 -12.85
N VAL A 43 28.88 -19.92 -13.94
CA VAL A 43 30.23 -19.68 -14.46
C VAL A 43 30.21 -18.49 -15.41
N HIS A 44 30.91 -17.41 -15.06
CA HIS A 44 31.09 -16.24 -15.90
C HIS A 44 32.46 -16.23 -16.60
N SER A 45 32.48 -15.73 -17.84
CA SER A 45 33.76 -15.49 -18.51
C SER A 45 34.55 -14.35 -17.85
N ARG A 46 35.89 -14.40 -17.91
CA ARG A 46 36.75 -13.30 -17.42
C ARG A 46 36.37 -11.93 -17.96
N ARG A 47 35.93 -11.87 -19.21
CA ARG A 47 35.47 -10.64 -19.87
C ARG A 47 34.13 -10.15 -19.35
N SER A 48 33.24 -11.05 -18.95
CA SER A 48 31.97 -10.72 -18.30
C SER A 48 32.21 -10.16 -16.89
N VAL A 49 33.13 -10.77 -16.15
CA VAL A 49 33.53 -10.30 -14.81
C VAL A 49 34.22 -8.93 -14.90
N LEU A 50 35.08 -8.71 -15.88
CA LEU A 50 35.73 -7.41 -16.11
C LEU A 50 34.74 -6.33 -16.55
N LYS A 51 33.75 -6.64 -17.39
CA LYS A 51 32.71 -5.66 -17.76
C LYS A 51 31.81 -5.29 -16.59
N THR A 52 31.48 -6.25 -15.73
CA THR A 52 30.72 -5.98 -14.49
C THR A 52 31.56 -5.23 -13.46
N SER A 53 32.87 -5.45 -13.41
CA SER A 53 33.75 -4.71 -12.51
C SER A 53 34.10 -3.29 -13.02
N LEU A 54 34.09 -3.04 -14.35
CA LEU A 54 34.27 -1.67 -14.88
C LEU A 54 33.00 -0.82 -14.69
N ALA A 55 31.81 -1.41 -14.65
CA ALA A 55 30.59 -0.73 -14.23
C ALA A 55 30.61 -0.35 -12.73
N GLY A 56 31.59 -0.88 -11.98
CA GLY A 56 31.82 -0.63 -10.57
C GLY A 56 32.85 0.44 -10.25
N LEU A 57 33.13 1.40 -11.14
CA LEU A 57 34.02 2.53 -10.83
C LEU A 57 33.51 3.47 -9.71
N GLY A 58 32.42 3.07 -9.02
CA GLY A 58 31.99 3.65 -7.76
C GLY A 58 32.32 2.80 -6.52
N GLY A 59 33.15 1.76 -6.64
CA GLY A 59 33.65 0.99 -5.48
C GLY A 59 32.76 -0.12 -4.94
N LEU A 60 31.60 -0.40 -5.55
CA LEU A 60 30.67 -1.44 -5.11
C LEU A 60 30.67 -2.62 -6.09
N THR A 61 31.22 -3.76 -5.66
CA THR A 61 31.10 -5.03 -6.39
C THR A 61 29.70 -5.63 -6.23
N LEU A 62 29.25 -6.46 -7.18
CA LEU A 62 27.93 -7.11 -7.08
C LEU A 62 27.75 -7.92 -5.77
N PRO A 63 28.76 -8.66 -5.25
CA PRO A 63 28.70 -9.25 -3.93
C PRO A 63 28.61 -8.24 -2.79
N ALA A 64 29.26 -7.09 -2.88
CA ALA A 64 29.14 -6.03 -1.89
C ALA A 64 27.77 -5.37 -1.94
N LEU A 65 27.19 -5.18 -3.14
CA LEU A 65 25.80 -4.71 -3.32
C LEU A 65 24.78 -5.71 -2.78
N THR A 66 24.96 -7.01 -3.03
CA THR A 66 24.08 -8.05 -2.47
C THR A 66 24.22 -8.15 -0.96
N LYS A 67 25.43 -8.01 -0.44
CA LYS A 67 25.67 -7.97 1.01
C LYS A 67 25.07 -6.72 1.65
N LEU A 68 25.24 -5.54 1.03
CA LEU A 68 24.64 -4.28 1.49
C LEU A 68 23.10 -4.31 1.41
N ARG A 69 22.53 -4.99 0.39
CA ARG A 69 21.10 -5.24 0.30
C ARG A 69 20.61 -6.19 1.40
N ALA A 70 21.33 -7.27 1.64
CA ALA A 70 21.03 -8.21 2.72
C ALA A 70 21.19 -7.57 4.12
N GLU A 71 22.14 -6.65 4.27
CA GLU A 71 22.35 -5.89 5.51
C GLU A 71 21.42 -4.67 5.65
N GLY A 72 20.52 -4.43 4.69
CA GLY A 72 19.63 -3.27 4.70
C GLY A 72 20.32 -1.90 4.60
N LYS A 73 21.59 -1.88 4.17
CA LYS A 73 22.44 -0.68 4.10
C LYS A 73 22.44 0.03 2.74
N THR A 74 21.64 -0.44 1.77
CA THR A 74 21.36 0.35 0.56
C THR A 74 20.52 1.55 0.94
N ALA A 75 20.82 2.72 0.38
CA ALA A 75 19.96 3.89 0.52
C ALA A 75 18.52 3.47 0.18
N LYS A 76 17.61 3.56 1.15
CA LYS A 76 16.21 3.25 0.94
C LYS A 76 15.68 4.18 -0.15
N SER A 77 14.74 3.71 -0.94
CA SER A 77 14.25 4.39 -2.14
C SER A 77 13.62 5.76 -1.88
N GLY A 78 13.39 6.14 -0.63
CA GLY A 78 12.62 7.34 -0.28
C GLY A 78 11.13 7.23 -0.58
N LYS A 79 10.69 6.11 -1.16
CA LYS A 79 9.31 5.90 -1.61
C LYS A 79 8.35 5.74 -0.44
N SER A 80 7.13 6.23 -0.64
CA SER A 80 6.08 6.21 0.38
C SER A 80 4.69 6.07 -0.25
N VAL A 81 3.72 5.71 0.60
CA VAL A 81 2.31 5.62 0.23
C VAL A 81 1.48 6.44 1.21
N ILE A 82 0.55 7.23 0.70
CA ILE A 82 -0.53 7.84 1.47
C ILE A 82 -1.85 7.24 0.98
N LEU A 83 -2.52 6.49 1.85
CA LEU A 83 -3.82 5.90 1.59
C LEU A 83 -4.90 6.74 2.28
N LEU A 84 -5.74 7.42 1.49
CA LEU A 84 -6.97 8.05 1.96
C LEU A 84 -8.07 7.01 1.95
N TRP A 85 -8.34 6.45 3.12
CA TRP A 85 -9.32 5.39 3.29
C TRP A 85 -10.71 5.98 3.52
N MET A 86 -11.58 5.78 2.55
CA MET A 86 -12.95 6.30 2.55
C MET A 86 -13.88 5.30 3.23
N THR A 87 -13.70 5.16 4.56
CA THR A 87 -14.39 4.18 5.40
C THR A 87 -15.90 4.26 5.24
N GLY A 88 -16.48 3.16 4.85
CA GLY A 88 -17.90 3.03 4.56
C GLY A 88 -18.20 2.68 3.10
N GLY A 89 -17.24 2.86 2.18
CA GLY A 89 -17.38 2.54 0.77
C GLY A 89 -18.10 3.63 -0.03
N PRO A 90 -17.34 4.49 -0.73
CA PRO A 90 -17.91 5.60 -1.50
C PRO A 90 -18.70 5.10 -2.71
N SER A 91 -19.81 5.77 -3.03
CA SER A 91 -20.58 5.50 -4.25
C SER A 91 -19.78 5.85 -5.50
N GLN A 92 -19.49 4.87 -6.35
CA GLN A 92 -18.86 5.07 -7.64
C GLN A 92 -19.64 6.00 -8.55
N ILE A 93 -20.99 5.88 -8.55
CA ILE A 93 -21.88 6.64 -9.42
C ILE A 93 -21.96 8.11 -8.99
N ASP A 94 -21.93 8.36 -7.70
CA ASP A 94 -22.07 9.72 -7.16
C ASP A 94 -20.71 10.42 -6.98
N THR A 95 -19.60 9.80 -7.45
CA THR A 95 -18.26 10.36 -7.41
C THR A 95 -17.57 10.35 -8.78
N TRP A 96 -16.82 9.28 -9.10
CA TRP A 96 -15.91 9.24 -10.22
C TRP A 96 -16.42 8.54 -11.48
N ASP A 97 -17.55 7.83 -11.38
CA ASP A 97 -18.15 7.09 -12.50
C ASP A 97 -19.65 7.41 -12.70
N PRO A 98 -20.00 8.69 -12.85
CA PRO A 98 -21.40 9.09 -12.97
C PRO A 98 -22.04 8.55 -14.25
N LYS A 99 -23.37 8.32 -14.19
CA LYS A 99 -24.19 7.76 -15.28
C LYS A 99 -25.25 8.77 -15.75
N PRO A 100 -24.86 9.92 -16.31
CA PRO A 100 -25.79 11.05 -16.58
C PRO A 100 -26.92 10.70 -17.53
N GLY A 101 -26.73 9.76 -18.45
CA GLY A 101 -27.75 9.29 -19.39
C GLY A 101 -28.78 8.32 -18.81
N ARG A 102 -28.68 7.99 -17.51
CA ARG A 102 -29.60 7.05 -16.88
C ARG A 102 -30.74 7.76 -16.14
N PRO A 103 -31.87 7.07 -15.88
CA PRO A 103 -32.92 7.58 -15.00
C PRO A 103 -32.38 7.98 -13.63
N ARG A 104 -33.13 8.87 -12.93
CA ARG A 104 -32.72 9.41 -11.64
C ARG A 104 -32.43 8.35 -10.60
N GLU A 105 -33.15 7.27 -10.61
CA GLU A 105 -32.99 6.12 -9.70
C GLU A 105 -31.63 5.47 -9.82
N ILE A 106 -30.96 5.63 -10.97
CA ILE A 106 -29.60 5.11 -11.20
C ILE A 106 -28.55 6.22 -11.11
N ARG A 107 -28.71 7.30 -11.89
CA ARG A 107 -27.71 8.37 -11.97
C ARG A 107 -27.53 9.17 -10.67
N GLY A 108 -28.44 9.04 -9.73
CA GLY A 108 -28.45 9.82 -8.50
C GLY A 108 -28.92 11.26 -8.66
N PRO A 109 -28.85 12.05 -7.57
CA PRO A 109 -29.33 13.43 -7.56
C PRO A 109 -28.33 14.45 -8.15
N PHE A 110 -27.04 14.07 -8.28
CA PHE A 110 -25.98 15.00 -8.67
C PHE A 110 -25.86 15.16 -10.18
N LYS A 111 -25.40 16.34 -10.59
CA LYS A 111 -24.98 16.61 -11.96
C LYS A 111 -23.54 16.18 -12.17
N THR A 112 -23.11 16.22 -13.43
CA THR A 112 -21.74 15.93 -13.82
C THR A 112 -21.08 17.15 -14.41
N ILE A 113 -19.76 17.25 -14.24
CA ILE A 113 -18.94 18.30 -14.84
C ILE A 113 -17.86 17.68 -15.73
N PRO A 114 -17.48 18.36 -16.82
CA PRO A 114 -16.33 17.95 -17.61
C PRO A 114 -15.04 18.10 -16.81
N THR A 115 -14.05 17.32 -17.16
CA THR A 115 -12.72 17.37 -16.52
C THR A 115 -11.66 17.84 -17.50
N LYS A 116 -10.45 18.02 -16.99
CA LYS A 116 -9.27 18.31 -17.84
C LYS A 116 -8.95 17.17 -18.83
N LEU A 117 -9.47 15.96 -18.59
CA LEU A 117 -9.36 14.84 -19.53
C LEU A 117 -10.56 14.85 -20.48
N PRO A 118 -10.34 15.05 -21.80
CA PRO A 118 -11.44 15.09 -22.77
C PRO A 118 -12.34 13.86 -22.70
N GLY A 119 -13.66 14.06 -22.74
CA GLY A 119 -14.65 12.98 -22.68
C GLY A 119 -14.88 12.40 -21.28
N THR A 120 -14.10 12.80 -20.29
CA THR A 120 -14.25 12.31 -18.91
C THR A 120 -15.07 13.30 -18.07
N HIS A 121 -16.11 12.80 -17.42
CA HIS A 121 -16.95 13.55 -16.50
C HIS A 121 -16.91 12.90 -15.12
N ILE A 122 -17.00 13.73 -14.07
CA ILE A 122 -17.14 13.31 -12.67
C ILE A 122 -18.23 14.11 -11.98
N CYS A 123 -18.51 13.80 -10.72
CA CYS A 123 -19.51 14.50 -9.91
C CYS A 123 -19.24 16.01 -9.82
N GLU A 124 -20.31 16.83 -9.89
CA GLU A 124 -20.23 18.30 -9.84
C GLU A 124 -19.60 18.85 -8.54
N TYR A 125 -19.59 18.08 -7.46
CA TYR A 125 -19.00 18.47 -6.18
C TYR A 125 -17.48 18.18 -6.07
N LEU A 126 -16.83 17.80 -7.19
CA LEU A 126 -15.38 17.57 -7.29
C LEU A 126 -14.71 18.52 -8.31
N PRO A 127 -14.99 19.84 -8.30
CA PRO A 127 -14.52 20.75 -9.36
C PRO A 127 -13.00 20.95 -9.35
N LYS A 128 -12.34 20.93 -8.20
CA LYS A 128 -10.89 21.08 -8.11
C LYS A 128 -10.17 19.86 -8.68
N GLN A 129 -10.65 18.66 -8.36
CA GLN A 129 -10.12 17.42 -8.91
C GLN A 129 -10.39 17.35 -10.42
N ALA A 130 -11.58 17.77 -10.90
CA ALA A 130 -11.90 17.85 -12.32
C ALA A 130 -10.88 18.74 -13.08
N ALA A 131 -10.53 19.90 -12.52
CA ALA A 131 -9.59 20.85 -13.11
C ALA A 131 -8.15 20.35 -13.18
N MET A 132 -7.78 19.36 -12.38
CA MET A 132 -6.43 18.80 -12.36
C MET A 132 -6.40 17.28 -12.55
N LEU A 133 -7.40 16.73 -13.25
CA LEU A 133 -7.54 15.29 -13.44
C LEU A 133 -6.40 14.66 -14.26
N ASP A 134 -5.64 15.46 -14.99
CA ASP A 134 -4.38 15.05 -15.63
C ASP A 134 -3.31 14.55 -14.63
N LYS A 135 -3.41 14.91 -13.35
CA LYS A 135 -2.53 14.41 -12.28
C LYS A 135 -3.05 13.16 -11.59
N PHE A 136 -4.21 12.67 -12.00
CA PHE A 136 -4.87 11.52 -11.41
C PHE A 136 -5.08 10.41 -12.43
N THR A 137 -5.17 9.18 -11.95
CA THR A 137 -5.76 8.06 -12.67
C THR A 137 -7.03 7.67 -11.95
N LEU A 138 -8.14 7.61 -12.67
CA LEU A 138 -9.38 7.02 -12.17
C LEU A 138 -9.43 5.56 -12.60
N ILE A 139 -9.78 4.65 -11.67
CA ILE A 139 -10.08 3.25 -11.99
C ILE A 139 -11.56 3.03 -11.71
N ARG A 140 -12.33 2.68 -12.75
CA ARG A 140 -13.80 2.51 -12.71
C ARG A 140 -14.25 1.06 -12.70
N SER A 141 -13.31 0.15 -12.55
CA SER A 141 -13.53 -1.30 -12.70
C SER A 141 -12.88 -2.11 -11.57
N VAL A 142 -12.90 -1.60 -10.35
CA VAL A 142 -12.34 -2.31 -9.21
C VAL A 142 -13.29 -3.42 -8.79
N ASP A 143 -12.80 -4.67 -8.83
CA ASP A 143 -13.50 -5.85 -8.31
C ASP A 143 -13.25 -5.97 -6.82
N CYS A 144 -14.22 -5.65 -6.01
CA CYS A 144 -14.15 -5.73 -4.55
C CYS A 144 -15.05 -6.83 -3.97
N ARG A 145 -15.35 -7.87 -4.76
CA ARG A 145 -16.08 -9.04 -4.27
C ARG A 145 -15.39 -9.62 -3.05
N PHE A 146 -16.20 -10.15 -2.12
CA PHE A 146 -15.77 -10.64 -0.80
C PHE A 146 -15.29 -9.56 0.19
N SER A 147 -15.25 -8.29 -0.20
CA SER A 147 -14.95 -7.21 0.74
C SER A 147 -16.11 -6.88 1.67
N ASN A 148 -15.81 -6.42 2.88
CA ASN A 148 -16.74 -6.08 3.94
C ASN A 148 -16.18 -4.91 4.76
N HIS A 149 -16.93 -4.40 5.76
CA HIS A 149 -16.48 -3.38 6.70
C HIS A 149 -15.48 -3.86 7.76
N GLU A 150 -15.24 -5.15 7.87
CA GLU A 150 -14.36 -5.70 8.91
C GLU A 150 -12.88 -5.32 8.70
N PRO A 151 -12.10 -5.19 9.79
CA PRO A 151 -10.65 -4.97 9.70
C PRO A 151 -9.95 -6.08 8.90
N ASN A 152 -8.81 -5.76 8.31
CA ASN A 152 -8.04 -6.68 7.46
C ASN A 152 -8.86 -7.30 6.33
N MET A 153 -9.73 -6.50 5.75
CA MET A 153 -10.60 -6.91 4.67
C MET A 153 -9.86 -7.07 3.33
N VAL A 154 -10.53 -7.69 2.37
CA VAL A 154 -9.97 -7.99 1.04
C VAL A 154 -9.29 -6.78 0.39
N MET A 155 -9.89 -5.58 0.47
CA MET A 155 -9.34 -4.37 -0.14
C MET A 155 -8.10 -3.80 0.55
N GLN A 156 -7.74 -4.27 1.74
CA GLN A 156 -6.52 -3.85 2.44
C GLN A 156 -5.46 -4.94 2.52
N THR A 157 -5.80 -6.19 2.22
CA THR A 157 -4.92 -7.35 2.35
C THR A 157 -4.64 -8.04 1.03
N ALA A 158 -5.44 -7.78 0.00
CA ALA A 158 -5.48 -8.48 -1.29
C ALA A 158 -5.70 -10.00 -1.19
N ASN A 159 -6.19 -10.48 -0.07
CA ASN A 159 -6.45 -11.89 0.12
C ASN A 159 -7.96 -12.18 0.01
N LEU A 160 -8.36 -12.87 -1.05
CA LEU A 160 -9.77 -13.20 -1.32
C LEU A 160 -10.38 -14.14 -0.26
N ALA A 161 -9.56 -14.92 0.47
CA ALA A 161 -10.02 -15.72 1.60
C ALA A 161 -10.32 -14.87 2.85
N ASN A 162 -10.19 -13.56 2.77
CA ASN A 162 -10.34 -12.63 3.88
C ASN A 162 -11.79 -12.14 4.07
N GLU A 163 -12.77 -12.93 3.66
CA GLU A 163 -14.18 -12.67 3.97
C GLU A 163 -14.48 -13.16 5.38
N PRO A 164 -14.74 -12.27 6.36
CA PRO A 164 -14.78 -12.65 7.78
C PRO A 164 -15.99 -13.54 8.15
N ARG A 165 -17.07 -13.52 7.36
CA ARG A 165 -18.25 -14.37 7.61
C ARG A 165 -18.01 -15.83 7.26
N THR A 166 -17.13 -16.07 6.29
CA THR A 166 -16.78 -17.42 5.84
C THR A 166 -15.45 -17.90 6.40
N ASN A 167 -14.56 -16.98 6.78
CA ASN A 167 -13.25 -17.28 7.34
C ASN A 167 -13.03 -16.58 8.69
N PRO A 168 -13.17 -17.29 9.83
CA PRO A 168 -12.89 -16.70 11.15
C PRO A 168 -11.46 -16.20 11.34
N LYS A 169 -10.54 -16.63 10.48
CA LYS A 169 -9.12 -16.19 10.49
C LYS A 169 -8.85 -14.98 9.61
N ALA A 170 -9.86 -14.40 8.98
CA ALA A 170 -9.72 -13.25 8.09
C ALA A 170 -8.92 -12.10 8.71
N LYS A 171 -9.17 -11.78 9.97
CA LYS A 171 -8.47 -10.72 10.73
C LYS A 171 -6.95 -10.90 10.88
N TYR A 172 -6.44 -12.09 10.59
CA TYR A 172 -5.00 -12.37 10.70
C TYR A 172 -4.21 -12.12 9.41
N TYR A 173 -4.86 -11.90 8.28
CA TYR A 173 -4.13 -11.52 7.07
C TYR A 173 -3.56 -10.11 7.18
N PRO A 174 -2.26 -9.91 6.88
CA PRO A 174 -1.62 -8.62 7.06
C PRO A 174 -2.07 -7.59 6.02
N SER A 175 -2.20 -6.35 6.45
CA SER A 175 -2.52 -5.23 5.57
C SER A 175 -1.33 -4.80 4.71
N PHE A 176 -1.60 -4.04 3.64
CA PHE A 176 -0.58 -3.45 2.78
C PHE A 176 0.47 -2.66 3.56
N GLY A 177 0.02 -1.80 4.49
CA GLY A 177 0.92 -1.01 5.32
C GLY A 177 1.80 -1.86 6.22
N SER A 178 1.27 -2.96 6.76
CA SER A 178 2.03 -3.90 7.60
C SER A 178 3.05 -4.70 6.80
N ILE A 179 2.72 -5.12 5.58
CA ILE A 179 3.67 -5.75 4.65
C ILE A 179 4.81 -4.77 4.32
N VAL A 180 4.47 -3.51 3.98
CA VAL A 180 5.45 -2.46 3.72
C VAL A 180 6.32 -2.20 4.96
N ALA A 181 5.72 -2.12 6.14
CA ALA A 181 6.45 -1.93 7.40
C ALA A 181 7.48 -3.04 7.63
N LYS A 182 7.15 -4.29 7.33
CA LYS A 182 8.04 -5.44 7.50
C LYS A 182 9.17 -5.47 6.47
N HIS A 183 8.84 -5.30 5.19
CA HIS A 183 9.76 -5.61 4.10
C HIS A 183 10.52 -4.37 3.58
N HIS A 184 9.90 -3.19 3.61
CA HIS A 184 10.54 -1.93 3.28
C HIS A 184 11.06 -1.22 4.54
N GLY A 185 10.30 -1.24 5.64
CA GLY A 185 10.57 -0.48 6.87
C GLY A 185 10.35 1.03 6.66
N SER A 186 10.81 1.85 7.58
CA SER A 186 10.76 3.32 7.44
C SER A 186 11.89 3.85 6.55
N ASN A 187 11.67 4.98 5.88
CA ASN A 187 12.72 5.69 5.14
C ASN A 187 13.72 6.41 6.07
N HIS A 188 13.36 6.59 7.34
CA HIS A 188 14.25 7.13 8.37
C HIS A 188 14.09 6.35 9.69
N PRO A 189 15.18 5.92 10.36
CA PRO A 189 15.11 5.05 11.54
C PRO A 189 14.27 5.61 12.69
N SER A 190 14.28 6.95 12.89
CA SER A 190 13.50 7.62 13.93
C SER A 190 12.06 7.96 13.53
N MET A 191 11.53 7.30 12.49
CA MET A 191 10.14 7.46 12.05
C MET A 191 9.42 6.10 12.05
N PRO A 192 8.16 6.05 12.50
CA PRO A 192 7.36 4.83 12.37
C PRO A 192 7.14 4.50 10.88
N PRO A 193 7.32 3.22 10.48
CA PRO A 193 7.16 2.83 9.08
C PRO A 193 5.71 2.90 8.60
N TYR A 194 4.76 2.55 9.45
CA TYR A 194 3.33 2.56 9.16
C TYR A 194 2.57 3.37 10.21
N VAL A 195 1.82 4.36 9.78
CA VAL A 195 1.03 5.26 10.65
C VAL A 195 -0.42 5.28 10.18
N VAL A 196 -1.35 5.28 11.15
CA VAL A 196 -2.77 5.52 10.90
C VAL A 196 -3.20 6.81 11.59
N LEU A 197 -3.89 7.66 10.85
CA LEU A 197 -4.40 8.96 11.29
C LEU A 197 -5.92 8.95 11.30
N ASN A 198 -6.51 9.70 12.23
CA ASN A 198 -7.95 9.88 12.40
C ASN A 198 -8.72 8.57 12.67
N MET A 199 -8.05 7.55 13.21
CA MET A 199 -8.69 6.28 13.52
C MET A 199 -9.82 6.49 14.54
N LYS A 200 -11.05 6.10 14.17
CA LYS A 200 -12.24 6.14 15.04
C LYS A 200 -12.46 4.77 15.67
N SER A 201 -13.40 4.67 16.60
CA SER A 201 -13.69 3.43 17.35
C SER A 201 -14.07 2.23 16.49
N ARG A 202 -14.55 2.46 15.27
CA ARG A 202 -14.89 1.44 14.26
C ARG A 202 -14.14 1.67 12.94
N SER A 203 -12.92 2.18 13.01
CA SER A 203 -12.11 2.29 11.80
C SER A 203 -11.80 0.91 11.23
N HIS A 204 -12.03 0.78 9.94
CA HIS A 204 -11.80 -0.44 9.19
C HIS A 204 -10.37 -0.43 8.60
N VAL A 205 -9.40 -0.26 9.46
CA VAL A 205 -7.98 -0.21 9.08
C VAL A 205 -7.35 -1.58 9.31
N GLY A 206 -6.49 -1.98 8.42
CA GLY A 206 -5.81 -3.27 8.50
C GLY A 206 -4.62 -3.26 9.47
N TRP A 207 -4.30 -4.45 10.00
CA TRP A 207 -3.31 -4.71 11.03
C TRP A 207 -2.22 -5.68 10.56
N GLY A 208 -1.22 -5.92 11.41
CA GLY A 208 -0.10 -6.84 11.14
C GLY A 208 -0.52 -8.31 11.00
N GLY A 209 -1.53 -8.75 11.75
CA GLY A 209 -2.04 -10.10 11.65
C GLY A 209 -0.95 -11.16 11.84
N TYR A 210 -0.76 -12.04 10.86
CA TYR A 210 0.27 -13.11 10.90
C TYR A 210 1.71 -12.59 10.98
N LEU A 211 1.97 -11.33 10.65
CA LEU A 211 3.30 -10.75 10.80
C LEU A 211 3.65 -10.44 12.26
N GLY A 212 2.64 -10.34 13.12
CA GLY A 212 2.78 -9.92 14.52
C GLY A 212 2.48 -8.45 14.75
N THR A 213 2.18 -8.13 16.02
CA THR A 213 1.76 -6.79 16.46
C THR A 213 2.82 -5.70 16.29
N GLN A 214 4.09 -6.08 16.17
CA GLN A 214 5.18 -5.15 15.89
C GLN A 214 5.07 -4.47 14.52
N TYR A 215 4.25 -5.01 13.63
CA TYR A 215 3.93 -4.43 12.32
C TYR A 215 2.54 -3.82 12.25
N ASP A 216 1.85 -3.71 13.39
CA ASP A 216 0.62 -2.94 13.50
C ASP A 216 0.90 -1.46 13.21
N PRO A 217 -0.08 -0.71 12.70
CA PRO A 217 0.08 0.72 12.49
C PRO A 217 0.32 1.46 13.81
N PHE A 218 1.21 2.44 13.76
CA PHE A 218 1.35 3.43 14.82
C PHE A 218 0.10 4.31 14.86
N ASP A 219 -0.56 4.39 16.02
CA ASP A 219 -1.75 5.23 16.21
C ASP A 219 -1.36 6.71 16.29
N GLY A 220 -1.54 7.42 15.21
CA GLY A 220 -1.25 8.84 15.13
C GLY A 220 -2.17 9.74 15.95
N ASN A 221 -3.36 9.27 16.38
CA ASN A 221 -4.26 10.03 17.24
C ASN A 221 -3.66 10.25 18.64
N ASN A 222 -2.85 9.32 19.10
CA ASN A 222 -2.23 9.34 20.43
C ASN A 222 -0.76 9.75 20.41
N ALA A 223 -0.24 10.21 19.28
CA ALA A 223 1.18 10.48 19.10
C ALA A 223 1.76 11.43 20.16
N SER A 224 1.05 12.52 20.51
CA SER A 224 1.51 13.48 21.50
C SER A 224 1.71 12.86 22.89
N LYS A 225 0.91 11.87 23.26
CA LYS A 225 1.05 11.13 24.52
C LYS A 225 2.19 10.12 24.47
N LEU A 226 2.36 9.45 23.32
CA LEU A 226 3.37 8.40 23.14
C LEU A 226 4.80 8.97 23.13
N PHE A 227 4.99 10.23 22.74
CA PHE A 227 6.27 10.91 22.79
C PHE A 227 6.59 11.59 24.12
N GLN A 228 5.67 11.57 25.08
CA GLN A 228 5.92 12.08 26.42
C GLN A 228 6.58 11.00 27.26
N LEU A 229 7.76 11.30 27.82
CA LEU A 229 8.38 10.41 28.77
C LEU A 229 7.52 10.32 30.06
N PRO A 230 7.36 9.13 30.64
CA PRO A 230 6.72 8.99 31.94
C PRO A 230 7.33 9.90 33.00
N ALA A 231 6.53 10.39 33.92
CA ALA A 231 7.00 11.23 35.01
C ALA A 231 8.15 10.54 35.76
N GLY A 232 9.26 11.27 35.95
CA GLY A 232 10.46 10.78 36.62
C GLY A 232 11.44 9.98 35.74
N LEU A 233 11.16 9.84 34.44
CA LEU A 233 12.10 9.26 33.47
C LEU A 233 12.71 10.39 32.62
N SER A 234 14.02 10.62 32.74
CA SER A 234 14.75 11.52 31.85
C SER A 234 15.33 10.78 30.64
N MET A 235 15.65 11.52 29.58
CA MET A 235 16.31 10.95 28.39
C MET A 235 17.64 10.29 28.73
N GLU A 236 18.42 10.86 29.64
CA GLU A 236 19.69 10.30 30.12
C GLU A 236 19.47 8.94 30.79
N ARG A 237 18.45 8.80 31.62
CA ARG A 237 18.10 7.52 32.26
C ARG A 237 17.61 6.49 31.25
N LEU A 238 16.90 6.95 30.22
CA LEU A 238 16.42 6.08 29.12
C LEU A 238 17.62 5.56 28.32
N GLN A 239 18.56 6.44 27.96
CA GLN A 239 19.79 6.09 27.26
C GLN A 239 20.67 5.14 28.08
N ALA A 240 20.85 5.41 29.39
CA ALA A 240 21.61 4.54 30.28
C ALA A 240 20.99 3.12 30.38
N ARG A 241 19.66 3.03 30.43
CA ARG A 241 18.95 1.74 30.43
C ARG A 241 19.14 0.99 29.11
N GLN A 242 19.09 1.70 27.99
CA GLN A 242 19.33 1.09 26.68
C GLN A 242 20.76 0.56 26.57
N THR A 243 21.77 1.33 26.97
CA THR A 243 23.17 0.89 26.97
C THR A 243 23.35 -0.35 27.83
N LEU A 244 22.73 -0.38 29.01
CA LEU A 244 22.77 -1.54 29.89
C LEU A 244 22.09 -2.76 29.29
N SER A 245 20.91 -2.58 28.66
CA SER A 245 20.21 -3.64 27.94
C SER A 245 21.07 -4.21 26.83
N GLN A 246 21.66 -3.37 25.99
CA GLN A 246 22.56 -3.80 24.90
C GLN A 246 23.79 -4.57 25.39
N GLN A 247 24.34 -4.17 26.52
CA GLN A 247 25.47 -4.91 27.15
C GLN A 247 25.03 -6.28 27.65
N MET A 248 23.82 -6.39 28.23
CA MET A 248 23.28 -7.68 28.68
C MET A 248 22.87 -8.57 27.49
N ASP A 249 22.34 -7.97 26.42
CA ASP A 249 21.85 -8.67 25.24
C ASP A 249 23.02 -9.19 24.38
N GLY A 250 24.16 -8.49 24.38
CA GLY A 250 25.40 -9.00 23.80
C GLY A 250 25.88 -10.31 24.44
N LEU A 251 25.67 -10.48 25.74
CA LEU A 251 25.92 -11.74 26.45
C LEU A 251 24.90 -12.85 26.16
N ARG A 252 23.65 -12.46 25.79
CA ARG A 252 22.55 -13.39 25.46
C ARG A 252 22.55 -13.79 24.01
N ALA A 253 22.97 -12.91 23.08
CA ALA A 253 23.03 -13.18 21.66
C ALA A 253 23.93 -14.37 21.29
N GLU A 254 24.95 -14.66 22.11
CA GLU A 254 25.79 -15.88 21.98
C GLU A 254 24.98 -17.16 22.26
N ILE A 255 23.82 -17.08 22.87
CA ILE A 255 22.96 -18.20 23.28
C ILE A 255 21.68 -18.30 22.42
N ASP A 256 21.34 -17.25 21.64
CA ASP A 256 20.11 -17.21 20.85
C ASP A 256 20.22 -17.95 19.50
N ALA A 257 20.07 -19.27 19.57
CA ALA A 257 20.01 -20.11 18.35
C ALA A 257 18.75 -19.88 17.48
N SER A 258 17.72 -19.13 17.97
CA SER A 258 16.45 -18.92 17.28
C SER A 258 16.35 -17.60 16.53
N GLY A 259 17.25 -16.63 16.80
CA GLY A 259 17.20 -15.26 16.29
C GLY A 259 16.04 -14.42 16.84
N MET A 260 15.23 -14.98 17.77
CA MET A 260 14.05 -14.30 18.32
C MET A 260 14.45 -13.12 19.21
N MET A 261 15.54 -13.26 19.96
CA MET A 261 16.04 -12.19 20.83
C MET A 261 16.64 -11.04 20.01
N SER A 262 17.38 -11.35 18.94
CA SER A 262 17.93 -10.31 18.05
C SER A 262 16.82 -9.53 17.33
N ALA A 263 15.69 -10.17 17.02
CA ALA A 263 14.51 -9.51 16.49
C ALA A 263 13.87 -8.58 17.54
N MET A 264 13.69 -9.02 18.79
CA MET A 264 13.19 -8.18 19.88
C MET A 264 14.10 -6.97 20.15
N ASP A 265 15.41 -7.15 20.10
CA ASP A 265 16.38 -6.06 20.27
C ASP A 265 16.26 -5.02 19.15
N SER A 266 16.09 -5.44 17.91
CA SER A 266 15.92 -4.52 16.78
C SER A 266 14.62 -3.68 16.89
N PHE A 267 13.53 -4.25 17.41
CA PHE A 267 12.28 -3.51 17.65
C PHE A 267 12.41 -2.55 18.83
N SER A 268 13.05 -2.98 19.91
CA SER A 268 13.33 -2.12 21.07
C SER A 268 14.19 -0.93 20.66
N GLN A 269 15.21 -1.17 19.81
CA GLN A 269 16.05 -0.12 19.26
C GLN A 269 15.23 0.84 18.37
N THR A 270 14.38 0.32 17.49
CA THR A 270 13.53 1.15 16.63
C THR A 270 12.56 2.01 17.47
N ALA A 271 11.93 1.43 18.49
CA ALA A 271 11.05 2.16 19.38
C ALA A 271 11.79 3.27 20.14
N PHE A 272 13.00 2.96 20.60
CA PHE A 272 13.85 3.96 21.24
C PHE A 272 14.23 5.09 20.27
N ASP A 273 14.67 4.77 19.05
CA ASP A 273 15.08 5.76 18.06
C ASP A 273 13.91 6.70 17.65
N ILE A 274 12.69 6.18 17.65
CA ILE A 274 11.47 6.98 17.41
C ILE A 274 11.23 7.96 18.56
N VAL A 275 11.35 7.50 19.81
CA VAL A 275 11.09 8.33 21.00
C VAL A 275 12.25 9.29 21.27
N ALA A 276 13.49 8.81 21.23
CA ALA A 276 14.67 9.58 21.57
C ALA A 276 15.12 10.53 20.46
N GLY A 277 14.84 10.21 19.20
CA GLY A 277 15.31 10.99 18.05
C GLY A 277 14.59 12.33 17.85
N GLY A 278 13.47 12.57 18.53
CA GLY A 278 12.69 13.81 18.42
C GLY A 278 12.06 14.09 17.03
N ARG A 279 12.52 13.40 15.99
CA ARG A 279 12.09 13.60 14.60
C ARG A 279 10.62 13.27 14.40
N ALA A 280 10.15 12.17 15.00
CA ALA A 280 8.75 11.80 14.96
C ALA A 280 7.90 12.82 15.70
N GLN A 281 8.29 13.23 16.90
CA GLN A 281 7.61 14.29 17.65
C GLN A 281 7.49 15.58 16.83
N GLU A 282 8.57 16.01 16.18
CA GLU A 282 8.56 17.18 15.30
C GLU A 282 7.64 16.99 14.08
N ALA A 283 7.57 15.78 13.49
CA ALA A 283 6.71 15.49 12.37
C ALA A 283 5.23 15.64 12.74
N PHE A 284 4.84 15.20 13.94
CA PHE A 284 3.46 15.29 14.44
C PHE A 284 3.05 16.70 14.89
N ASP A 285 4.00 17.60 15.09
CA ASP A 285 3.73 18.98 15.53
C ASP A 285 3.38 19.89 14.34
N LEU A 286 2.08 20.05 14.06
CA LEU A 286 1.59 20.92 12.98
C LEU A 286 1.88 22.41 13.21
N SER A 287 2.19 22.85 14.44
CA SER A 287 2.53 24.24 14.71
C SER A 287 3.83 24.68 14.05
N ARG A 288 4.69 23.71 13.72
CA ARG A 288 5.95 23.93 12.97
C ARG A 288 5.76 24.24 11.48
N GLU A 289 4.56 24.04 10.94
CA GLU A 289 4.25 24.46 9.56
C GLU A 289 3.95 25.94 9.51
N PRO A 290 4.41 26.64 8.45
CA PRO A 290 4.05 28.03 8.23
C PRO A 290 2.54 28.23 8.22
N GLN A 291 2.05 29.32 8.81
CA GLN A 291 0.61 29.62 8.89
C GLN A 291 -0.05 29.55 7.50
N LYS A 292 0.59 30.13 6.46
CA LYS A 292 0.10 30.09 5.08
C LYS A 292 -0.16 28.68 4.55
N VAL A 293 0.67 27.70 4.95
CA VAL A 293 0.48 26.29 4.58
C VAL A 293 -0.72 25.71 5.32
N ARG A 294 -0.81 25.96 6.62
CA ARG A 294 -1.95 25.51 7.43
C ARG A 294 -3.27 26.07 6.90
N ASP A 295 -3.32 27.37 6.60
CA ASP A 295 -4.50 28.05 6.04
C ASP A 295 -4.90 27.48 4.68
N ARG A 296 -3.91 27.09 3.85
CA ARG A 296 -4.16 26.46 2.55
C ARG A 296 -4.86 25.12 2.68
N TYR A 297 -4.50 24.31 3.67
CA TYR A 297 -5.20 23.05 3.96
C TYR A 297 -6.57 23.30 4.59
N GLY A 298 -6.67 24.27 5.49
CA GLY A 298 -7.89 24.65 6.18
C GLY A 298 -8.08 23.90 7.52
N ASP A 299 -9.21 24.19 8.17
CA ASP A 299 -9.45 23.76 9.56
C ASP A 299 -10.16 22.41 9.72
N HIS A 300 -10.65 21.82 8.63
CA HIS A 300 -11.31 20.53 8.69
C HIS A 300 -10.34 19.43 9.15
N ASP A 301 -10.83 18.47 9.96
CA ASP A 301 -9.97 17.40 10.50
C ASP A 301 -9.26 16.61 9.41
N TRP A 302 -9.93 16.27 8.31
CA TRP A 302 -9.30 15.58 7.18
C TRP A 302 -8.17 16.39 6.56
N ALA A 303 -8.30 17.71 6.52
CA ALA A 303 -7.27 18.61 5.99
C ALA A 303 -6.04 18.62 6.90
N LYS A 304 -6.23 18.70 8.22
CA LYS A 304 -5.15 18.59 9.21
C LYS A 304 -4.45 17.23 9.13
N GLN A 305 -5.21 16.14 8.94
CA GLN A 305 -4.65 14.81 8.79
C GLN A 305 -3.88 14.66 7.47
N ALA A 306 -4.34 15.26 6.37
CA ALA A 306 -3.63 15.26 5.09
C ALA A 306 -2.30 16.04 5.18
N LEU A 307 -2.31 17.20 5.84
CA LEU A 307 -1.08 17.96 6.13
C LEU A 307 -0.13 17.13 6.99
N LEU A 308 -0.64 16.44 8.01
CA LEU A 308 0.17 15.58 8.85
C LEU A 308 0.75 14.39 8.07
N ALA A 309 -0.03 13.74 7.21
CA ALA A 309 0.45 12.64 6.37
C ALA A 309 1.59 13.10 5.44
N ARG A 310 1.47 14.28 4.81
CA ARG A 310 2.55 14.86 4.01
C ARG A 310 3.81 15.06 4.85
N ARG A 311 3.70 15.60 6.06
CA ARG A 311 4.84 15.77 6.99
C ARG A 311 5.50 14.45 7.36
N LEU A 312 4.69 13.43 7.62
CA LEU A 312 5.17 12.10 8.01
C LEU A 312 5.98 11.45 6.89
N VAL A 313 5.51 11.49 5.63
CA VAL A 313 6.27 10.95 4.49
C VAL A 313 7.51 11.80 4.21
N GLU A 314 7.44 13.11 4.29
CA GLU A 314 8.58 14.03 4.16
C GLU A 314 9.67 13.75 5.21
N ARG A 315 9.27 13.29 6.39
CA ARG A 315 10.19 12.95 7.51
C ARG A 315 10.64 11.50 7.51
N GLY A 316 10.05 10.64 6.69
CA GLY A 316 10.54 9.29 6.44
C GLY A 316 9.63 8.14 6.87
N SER A 317 8.36 8.37 7.14
CA SER A 317 7.38 7.28 7.20
C SER A 317 7.13 6.72 5.81
N SER A 318 6.97 5.40 5.69
CA SER A 318 6.83 4.73 4.39
C SER A 318 5.37 4.51 4.00
N PHE A 319 4.47 4.35 4.98
CA PHE A 319 3.05 4.14 4.71
C PHE A 319 2.21 4.94 5.71
N VAL A 320 1.29 5.75 5.21
CA VAL A 320 0.36 6.52 6.05
C VAL A 320 -1.05 6.28 5.57
N THR A 321 -1.92 5.78 6.44
CA THR A 321 -3.36 5.68 6.16
C THR A 321 -4.08 6.80 6.90
N ILE A 322 -4.94 7.53 6.19
CA ILE A 322 -5.87 8.49 6.77
C ILE A 322 -7.26 7.90 6.71
N ASP A 323 -7.89 7.66 7.85
CA ASP A 323 -9.30 7.31 7.91
C ASP A 323 -10.16 8.56 7.68
N LEU A 324 -10.83 8.64 6.55
CA LEU A 324 -11.70 9.77 6.20
C LEU A 324 -13.09 9.59 6.84
N SER A 325 -13.12 9.42 8.17
CA SER A 325 -14.35 9.32 8.95
C SER A 325 -14.57 10.54 9.86
N ASN A 326 -15.82 10.98 9.97
CA ASN A 326 -16.27 12.03 10.90
C ASN A 326 -16.92 11.45 12.14
N HIS A 327 -17.40 10.21 12.11
CA HIS A 327 -18.10 9.54 13.20
C HIS A 327 -17.66 8.09 13.36
N GLY A 328 -17.95 7.49 14.51
CA GLY A 328 -17.53 6.13 14.84
C GLY A 328 -18.54 5.02 14.45
N ALA A 329 -19.53 5.32 13.61
CA ALA A 329 -20.38 4.29 13.01
C ALA A 329 -19.63 3.49 11.91
N SER A 330 -20.30 2.71 11.08
CA SER A 330 -19.66 1.84 10.07
C SER A 330 -18.79 2.57 9.03
N GLY A 331 -18.76 3.89 9.08
CA GLY A 331 -17.95 4.76 8.25
C GLY A 331 -18.77 5.90 7.68
N THR A 332 -18.12 7.02 7.46
CA THR A 332 -18.78 8.26 7.02
C THR A 332 -19.26 8.18 5.57
N TRP A 333 -18.61 7.32 4.74
CA TRP A 333 -18.98 7.09 3.34
C TRP A 333 -20.03 5.99 3.16
N ASP A 334 -20.54 5.44 4.28
CA ASP A 334 -21.59 4.41 4.31
C ASP A 334 -22.98 5.04 4.17
N ASN A 335 -23.30 5.53 2.98
CA ASN A 335 -24.51 6.31 2.71
C ASN A 335 -25.74 5.42 2.45
N HIS A 336 -26.12 4.59 3.43
CA HIS A 336 -27.26 3.68 3.34
C HIS A 336 -28.59 4.37 3.12
N GLY A 337 -28.82 5.51 3.75
CA GLY A 337 -30.08 6.18 3.58
C GLY A 337 -30.32 7.38 4.46
N ASP A 338 -31.25 8.20 4.00
CA ASP A 338 -31.77 9.38 4.68
C ASP A 338 -32.57 9.04 5.94
N ASN A 339 -33.03 7.81 6.09
CA ASN A 339 -33.81 7.29 7.22
C ASN A 339 -32.95 6.61 8.32
N ILE A 340 -31.62 6.50 8.13
CA ILE A 340 -30.74 5.81 9.06
C ILE A 340 -29.63 6.75 9.55
N PRO A 341 -29.79 7.43 10.70
CA PRO A 341 -28.70 8.23 11.27
C PRO A 341 -27.50 7.33 11.66
N PRO A 342 -26.25 7.83 11.52
CA PRO A 342 -25.84 9.16 11.06
C PRO A 342 -25.52 9.23 9.54
N TYR A 343 -25.91 8.26 8.75
CA TYR A 343 -25.43 8.07 7.37
C TYR A 343 -25.98 9.06 6.33
N GLY A 344 -27.20 9.53 6.50
CA GLY A 344 -27.79 10.66 5.77
C GLY A 344 -28.01 10.50 4.27
N GLY A 345 -27.82 9.32 3.67
CA GLY A 345 -28.03 9.08 2.24
C GLY A 345 -27.05 9.81 1.33
N ILE A 346 -27.42 9.94 0.04
CA ILE A 346 -26.57 10.61 -0.96
C ILE A 346 -26.64 12.13 -0.79
N TRP A 347 -27.85 12.68 -0.65
CA TRP A 347 -28.05 14.13 -0.60
C TRP A 347 -27.55 14.76 0.71
N ASN A 348 -27.94 14.23 1.86
CA ASN A 348 -27.58 14.78 3.16
C ASN A 348 -26.30 14.20 3.74
N GLY A 349 -25.93 12.99 3.37
CA GLY A 349 -24.71 12.32 3.84
C GLY A 349 -23.51 12.57 2.94
N LEU A 350 -23.59 12.15 1.66
CA LEU A 350 -22.44 12.22 0.76
C LEU A 350 -22.15 13.65 0.26
N ARG A 351 -23.19 14.42 -0.10
CA ARG A 351 -23.01 15.76 -0.67
C ARG A 351 -22.11 16.69 0.16
N PRO A 352 -22.26 16.81 1.48
CA PRO A 352 -21.41 17.70 2.28
C PRO A 352 -19.96 17.24 2.38
N LEU A 353 -19.68 15.95 2.16
CA LEU A 353 -18.33 15.40 2.25
C LEU A 353 -17.50 15.71 1.00
N LEU A 354 -18.13 15.70 -0.17
CA LEU A 354 -17.42 15.79 -1.45
C LEU A 354 -16.60 17.08 -1.62
N PRO A 355 -17.11 18.30 -1.32
CA PRO A 355 -16.30 19.51 -1.44
C PRO A 355 -15.11 19.55 -0.48
N VAL A 356 -15.26 18.96 0.71
CA VAL A 356 -14.16 18.83 1.68
C VAL A 356 -13.11 17.87 1.14
N PHE A 357 -13.53 16.71 0.67
CA PHE A 357 -12.65 15.71 0.06
C PHE A 357 -11.92 16.28 -1.16
N ASP A 358 -12.64 16.97 -2.07
CA ASP A 358 -12.08 17.60 -3.25
C ASP A 358 -10.96 18.60 -2.88
N HIS A 359 -11.22 19.42 -1.86
CA HIS A 359 -10.21 20.35 -1.35
C HIS A 359 -9.00 19.64 -0.76
N VAL A 360 -9.22 18.64 0.08
CA VAL A 360 -8.16 17.91 0.80
C VAL A 360 -7.23 17.19 -0.17
N ILE A 361 -7.79 16.41 -1.11
CA ILE A 361 -6.96 15.63 -2.04
C ILE A 361 -6.19 16.52 -3.01
N THR A 362 -6.81 17.56 -3.54
CA THR A 362 -6.16 18.45 -4.50
C THR A 362 -5.09 19.32 -3.85
N THR A 363 -5.31 19.75 -2.60
CA THR A 363 -4.30 20.48 -1.82
C THR A 363 -3.11 19.58 -1.50
N LEU A 364 -3.36 18.33 -1.08
CA LEU A 364 -2.30 17.35 -0.78
C LEU A 364 -1.43 17.08 -2.02
N ILE A 365 -2.05 16.80 -3.17
CA ILE A 365 -1.31 16.53 -4.42
C ILE A 365 -0.50 17.74 -4.86
N SER A 366 -1.05 18.94 -4.73
CA SER A 366 -0.35 20.16 -5.08
C SER A 366 0.85 20.42 -4.15
N ASP A 367 0.68 20.26 -2.84
CA ASP A 367 1.75 20.47 -1.85
C ASP A 367 2.88 19.43 -2.01
N LEU A 368 2.54 18.16 -2.25
CA LEU A 368 3.52 17.12 -2.56
C LEU A 368 4.30 17.45 -3.84
N GLY A 369 3.61 17.93 -4.88
CA GLY A 369 4.24 18.32 -6.14
C GLY A 369 5.19 19.53 -5.99
N GLU A 370 4.74 20.58 -5.29
CA GLU A 370 5.54 21.78 -5.02
C GLU A 370 6.81 21.50 -4.21
N ARG A 371 6.78 20.44 -3.40
CA ARG A 371 7.93 19.99 -2.57
C ARG A 371 8.81 18.95 -3.27
N GLY A 372 8.45 18.51 -4.48
CA GLY A 372 9.18 17.45 -5.19
C GLY A 372 9.04 16.06 -4.55
N LEU A 373 7.97 15.85 -3.76
CA LEU A 373 7.70 14.58 -3.08
C LEU A 373 6.72 13.70 -3.85
N LEU A 374 6.00 14.23 -4.84
CA LEU A 374 4.90 13.54 -5.50
C LEU A 374 5.35 12.30 -6.29
N ASP A 375 6.50 12.37 -6.94
CA ASP A 375 7.02 11.25 -7.74
C ASP A 375 7.44 10.07 -6.87
N ASP A 376 7.81 10.31 -5.62
CA ASP A 376 8.17 9.27 -4.65
C ASP A 376 7.02 8.89 -3.71
N THR A 377 5.89 9.59 -3.77
CA THR A 377 4.73 9.34 -2.90
C THR A 377 3.52 8.91 -3.72
N LEU A 378 3.14 7.65 -3.63
CA LEU A 378 1.90 7.14 -4.22
C LEU A 378 0.73 7.51 -3.31
N VAL A 379 -0.22 8.27 -3.85
CA VAL A 379 -1.46 8.64 -3.16
C VAL A 379 -2.62 7.83 -3.73
N ILE A 380 -3.37 7.16 -2.85
CA ILE A 380 -4.50 6.29 -3.22
C ILE A 380 -5.73 6.75 -2.44
N CYS A 381 -6.86 6.90 -3.12
CA CYS A 381 -8.16 7.16 -2.51
C CYS A 381 -9.10 6.03 -2.86
N MET A 382 -9.53 5.27 -1.88
CA MET A 382 -10.46 4.13 -2.04
C MET A 382 -11.17 3.81 -0.73
N GLY A 383 -12.25 3.05 -0.83
CA GLY A 383 -12.91 2.40 0.30
C GLY A 383 -12.90 0.89 0.15
N GLU A 384 -13.77 0.23 0.91
CA GLU A 384 -13.87 -1.22 0.95
C GLU A 384 -14.70 -1.82 -0.18
N PHE A 385 -15.70 -1.09 -0.72
CA PHE A 385 -16.56 -1.50 -1.84
C PHE A 385 -17.33 -0.32 -2.41
N GLY A 386 -18.05 -0.54 -3.50
CA GLY A 386 -18.94 0.44 -4.09
C GLY A 386 -20.38 0.36 -3.55
N ARG A 387 -21.32 1.03 -4.23
CA ARG A 387 -22.72 1.16 -3.81
C ARG A 387 -23.69 0.68 -4.89
N THR A 388 -24.88 0.25 -4.47
CA THR A 388 -25.93 -0.23 -5.39
C THR A 388 -26.21 0.79 -6.49
N PRO A 389 -26.41 0.31 -7.75
CA PRO A 389 -26.80 1.19 -8.86
C PRO A 389 -28.10 1.95 -8.60
N THR A 390 -29.04 1.31 -7.92
CA THR A 390 -30.37 1.89 -7.66
C THR A 390 -30.39 2.60 -6.32
N LEU A 391 -30.93 3.83 -6.31
CA LEU A 391 -31.28 4.57 -5.10
C LEU A 391 -32.50 3.97 -4.42
N GLY A 392 -32.70 4.30 -3.14
CA GLY A 392 -33.92 3.95 -2.41
C GLY A 392 -33.93 2.52 -1.90
N THR A 393 -32.78 1.99 -1.49
CA THR A 393 -32.67 0.65 -0.89
C THR A 393 -32.95 0.67 0.61
N GLN A 394 -33.40 -0.44 1.17
CA GLN A 394 -33.66 -0.64 2.61
C GLN A 394 -34.64 0.36 3.22
N GLY A 395 -35.67 0.76 2.48
CA GLY A 395 -36.68 1.73 2.94
C GLY A 395 -36.26 3.19 2.88
N SER A 396 -35.04 3.48 2.43
CA SER A 396 -34.56 4.83 2.15
C SER A 396 -35.06 5.31 0.79
N THR A 397 -35.25 6.62 0.62
CA THR A 397 -35.54 7.26 -0.67
C THR A 397 -34.27 7.75 -1.37
N ASP A 398 -33.17 7.89 -0.66
CA ASP A 398 -31.93 8.55 -1.10
C ASP A 398 -30.66 7.75 -0.79
N GLY A 399 -30.77 6.53 -0.30
CA GLY A 399 -29.63 5.71 0.07
C GLY A 399 -29.20 4.74 -1.01
N ARG A 400 -27.93 4.32 -0.92
CA ARG A 400 -27.39 3.19 -1.66
C ARG A 400 -26.81 2.17 -0.71
N ASN A 401 -27.14 0.88 -0.92
CA ASN A 401 -26.64 -0.22 -0.10
C ASN A 401 -25.25 -0.67 -0.57
N HIS A 402 -24.64 -1.62 0.14
CA HIS A 402 -23.37 -2.24 -0.21
C HIS A 402 -23.41 -2.92 -1.57
N TRP A 403 -22.37 -2.73 -2.37
CA TRP A 403 -22.25 -3.33 -3.70
C TRP A 403 -20.80 -3.69 -4.03
N PRO A 404 -20.37 -4.92 -3.72
CA PRO A 404 -18.97 -5.30 -3.88
C PRO A 404 -18.57 -5.71 -5.31
N TYR A 405 -19.48 -5.64 -6.28
CA TYR A 405 -19.21 -6.08 -7.65
C TYR A 405 -18.41 -5.07 -8.48
N VAL A 406 -18.47 -3.81 -8.09
CA VAL A 406 -17.72 -2.74 -8.74
C VAL A 406 -17.52 -1.56 -7.79
N MET A 407 -16.35 -0.98 -7.81
CA MET A 407 -16.00 0.26 -7.12
C MET A 407 -15.14 1.14 -8.04
N SER A 408 -15.15 2.45 -7.78
CA SER A 408 -14.18 3.37 -8.36
C SER A 408 -13.19 3.83 -7.30
N MET A 409 -11.92 4.01 -7.71
CA MET A 409 -10.88 4.62 -6.90
C MET A 409 -10.04 5.60 -7.72
N CYS A 410 -9.25 6.45 -7.06
CA CYS A 410 -8.30 7.30 -7.76
C CYS A 410 -6.90 7.21 -7.16
N LEU A 411 -5.89 7.37 -8.04
CA LEU A 411 -4.47 7.34 -7.70
C LEU A 411 -3.79 8.60 -8.25
N ALA A 412 -2.72 9.02 -7.57
CA ALA A 412 -1.84 10.10 -8.02
C ALA A 412 -0.41 9.88 -7.53
N GLY A 413 0.59 10.44 -8.19
CA GLY A 413 1.99 10.40 -7.76
C GLY A 413 2.68 9.05 -7.96
N GLY A 414 3.67 8.75 -7.13
CA GLY A 414 4.42 7.49 -7.17
C GLY A 414 5.36 7.33 -8.38
N GLY A 415 5.55 8.37 -9.20
CA GLY A 415 6.29 8.31 -10.45
C GLY A 415 5.55 7.54 -11.56
N PHE A 416 4.24 7.31 -11.37
CA PHE A 416 3.39 6.60 -12.32
C PHE A 416 2.83 7.51 -13.41
N ARG A 417 2.37 6.88 -14.51
CA ARG A 417 1.68 7.60 -15.60
C ARG A 417 0.23 7.89 -15.19
N HIS A 418 -0.10 9.15 -15.06
CA HIS A 418 -1.44 9.62 -14.75
C HIS A 418 -2.12 10.31 -15.94
N GLY A 419 -3.27 10.93 -15.70
CA GLY A 419 -4.05 11.57 -16.75
C GLY A 419 -4.85 10.58 -17.60
N GLN A 420 -5.42 9.54 -16.97
CA GLN A 420 -6.16 8.49 -17.66
C GLN A 420 -7.31 7.93 -16.81
N VAL A 421 -8.20 7.22 -17.47
CA VAL A 421 -9.25 6.40 -16.86
C VAL A 421 -9.00 4.96 -17.24
N ILE A 422 -8.91 4.06 -16.27
CA ILE A 422 -8.69 2.63 -16.45
C ILE A 422 -10.00 1.90 -16.21
N GLY A 423 -10.39 1.07 -17.18
CA GLY A 423 -11.57 0.24 -17.12
C GLY A 423 -12.89 1.02 -17.13
N ALA A 424 -13.97 0.28 -17.18
CA ALA A 424 -15.32 0.83 -17.20
C ALA A 424 -16.29 -0.09 -16.44
N SER A 425 -17.26 0.50 -15.74
CA SER A 425 -18.45 -0.22 -15.32
C SER A 425 -19.49 -0.23 -16.44
N ASP A 426 -20.52 -1.06 -16.29
CA ASP A 426 -21.65 -1.11 -17.21
C ASP A 426 -22.44 0.20 -17.21
N LYS A 427 -23.46 0.26 -18.09
CA LYS A 427 -24.31 1.46 -18.27
C LYS A 427 -25.00 1.91 -16.98
N ASP A 428 -25.22 1.00 -16.04
CA ASP A 428 -25.93 1.27 -14.79
C ASP A 428 -24.96 1.41 -13.59
N GLY A 429 -23.65 1.17 -13.80
CA GLY A 429 -22.63 1.25 -12.75
C GLY A 429 -22.71 0.09 -11.76
N GLY A 430 -23.28 -1.05 -12.16
CA GLY A 430 -23.51 -2.20 -11.30
C GLY A 430 -22.55 -3.37 -11.50
N GLN A 431 -21.92 -3.46 -12.66
CA GLN A 431 -20.97 -4.53 -12.99
C GLN A 431 -19.76 -3.95 -13.70
N ILE A 432 -18.65 -4.67 -13.64
CA ILE A 432 -17.48 -4.35 -14.45
C ILE A 432 -17.76 -4.76 -15.90
N ASN A 433 -17.57 -3.82 -16.83
CA ASN A 433 -17.72 -4.05 -18.26
C ASN A 433 -16.36 -4.28 -18.94
N GLU A 434 -15.33 -3.54 -18.53
CA GLU A 434 -14.02 -3.58 -19.17
C GLU A 434 -12.89 -3.52 -18.15
N ARG A 435 -11.79 -4.22 -18.43
CA ARG A 435 -10.51 -4.14 -17.71
C ARG A 435 -10.69 -4.23 -16.19
N PRO A 436 -11.09 -5.37 -15.63
CA PRO A 436 -11.18 -5.53 -14.18
C PRO A 436 -9.82 -5.27 -13.52
N VAL A 437 -9.85 -4.58 -12.38
CA VAL A 437 -8.72 -4.38 -11.50
C VAL A 437 -9.04 -5.05 -10.17
N THR A 438 -8.20 -5.98 -9.75
CA THR A 438 -8.40 -6.77 -8.54
C THR A 438 -7.68 -6.15 -7.33
N PRO A 439 -8.04 -6.50 -6.10
CA PRO A 439 -7.25 -6.15 -4.92
C PRO A 439 -5.80 -6.62 -5.01
N GLY A 440 -5.56 -7.77 -5.67
CA GLY A 440 -4.22 -8.29 -5.93
C GLY A 440 -3.41 -7.41 -6.89
N ASP A 441 -4.02 -6.85 -7.93
CA ASP A 441 -3.37 -5.89 -8.83
C ASP A 441 -2.98 -4.62 -8.11
N LEU A 442 -3.85 -4.13 -7.21
CA LEU A 442 -3.56 -2.97 -6.38
C LEU A 442 -2.39 -3.26 -5.42
N ALA A 443 -2.40 -4.41 -4.72
CA ALA A 443 -1.32 -4.83 -3.85
C ALA A 443 0.01 -4.92 -4.61
N ALA A 444 0.00 -5.59 -5.76
CA ALA A 444 1.16 -5.72 -6.62
C ALA A 444 1.70 -4.36 -7.08
N THR A 445 0.80 -3.40 -7.37
CA THR A 445 1.17 -2.03 -7.75
C THR A 445 1.83 -1.28 -6.58
N ILE A 446 1.26 -1.40 -5.38
CA ILE A 446 1.83 -0.81 -4.15
C ILE A 446 3.22 -1.40 -3.87
N TYR A 447 3.34 -2.73 -3.91
CA TYR A 447 4.60 -3.40 -3.61
C TYR A 447 5.66 -3.15 -4.68
N HIS A 448 5.27 -3.08 -5.96
CA HIS A 448 6.16 -2.63 -7.04
C HIS A 448 6.70 -1.22 -6.77
N HIS A 449 5.81 -0.26 -6.43
CA HIS A 449 6.22 1.09 -6.04
C HIS A 449 7.20 1.08 -4.87
N MET A 450 6.92 0.29 -3.83
CA MET A 450 7.74 0.21 -2.61
C MET A 450 9.00 -0.64 -2.76
N GLY A 451 9.21 -1.29 -3.90
CA GLY A 451 10.35 -2.16 -4.13
C GLY A 451 10.32 -3.46 -3.30
N VAL A 452 9.13 -3.92 -2.91
CA VAL A 452 8.93 -5.21 -2.23
C VAL A 452 8.74 -6.29 -3.30
N PRO A 453 9.56 -7.35 -3.33
CA PRO A 453 9.41 -8.43 -4.31
C PRO A 453 8.07 -9.14 -4.19
N LEU A 454 7.40 -9.39 -5.32
CA LEU A 454 6.02 -9.94 -5.33
C LEU A 454 5.96 -11.43 -4.95
N ASP A 455 7.08 -12.14 -5.03
CA ASP A 455 7.27 -13.53 -4.61
C ASP A 455 7.55 -13.68 -3.10
N THR A 456 7.53 -12.56 -2.35
CA THR A 456 7.68 -12.55 -0.91
C THR A 456 6.54 -13.31 -0.23
N THR A 457 6.89 -14.04 0.85
CA THR A 457 5.93 -14.80 1.64
C THR A 457 5.96 -14.39 3.11
N TYR A 458 4.86 -14.66 3.81
CA TYR A 458 4.77 -14.67 5.27
C TYR A 458 4.23 -16.02 5.74
N THR A 459 4.48 -16.37 7.01
CA THR A 459 4.06 -17.65 7.57
C THR A 459 2.84 -17.46 8.47
N ASP A 460 1.83 -18.30 8.30
CA ASP A 460 0.68 -18.34 9.19
C ASP A 460 0.98 -19.09 10.52
N HIS A 461 0.02 -19.10 11.45
CA HIS A 461 0.18 -19.78 12.74
C HIS A 461 0.37 -21.30 12.66
N GLN A 462 0.19 -21.90 11.49
CA GLN A 462 0.41 -23.32 11.22
C GLN A 462 1.74 -23.60 10.55
N GLY A 463 2.57 -22.56 10.39
CA GLY A 463 3.88 -22.65 9.72
C GLY A 463 3.79 -22.71 8.19
N ARG A 464 2.61 -22.42 7.59
CA ARG A 464 2.44 -22.46 6.13
C ARG A 464 2.83 -21.12 5.51
N PRO A 465 3.63 -21.14 4.43
CA PRO A 465 3.93 -19.93 3.68
C PRO A 465 2.71 -19.45 2.90
N ASN A 466 2.48 -18.14 2.93
CA ASN A 466 1.45 -17.45 2.15
C ASN A 466 2.13 -16.33 1.37
N PHE A 467 1.84 -16.20 0.09
CA PHE A 467 2.34 -15.07 -0.71
C PHE A 467 1.69 -13.76 -0.24
N ILE A 468 2.45 -12.66 -0.31
CA ILE A 468 1.91 -11.31 -0.07
C ILE A 468 0.94 -10.87 -1.17
N VAL A 469 1.06 -11.44 -2.36
CA VAL A 469 0.13 -11.31 -3.48
C VAL A 469 -0.14 -12.72 -4.00
N ASP A 470 -1.31 -13.25 -3.73
CA ASP A 470 -1.72 -14.58 -4.19
C ASP A 470 -2.03 -14.56 -5.71
N GLN A 471 -2.81 -13.55 -6.13
CA GLN A 471 -3.17 -13.34 -7.55
C GLN A 471 -3.15 -11.84 -7.84
N GLY A 472 -2.47 -11.44 -8.89
CA GLY A 472 -2.40 -10.05 -9.33
C GLY A 472 -1.05 -9.69 -9.93
N ALA A 473 -1.06 -8.61 -10.68
CA ALA A 473 0.12 -8.02 -11.30
C ALA A 473 0.04 -6.49 -11.21
N PRO A 474 1.17 -5.77 -11.21
CA PRO A 474 1.13 -4.32 -11.25
C PRO A 474 0.28 -3.80 -12.41
N ILE A 475 -0.51 -2.77 -12.15
CA ILE A 475 -1.39 -2.16 -13.15
C ILE A 475 -0.53 -1.54 -14.25
N ARG A 476 -0.44 -2.21 -15.40
CA ARG A 476 0.51 -1.88 -16.47
C ARG A 476 0.33 -0.48 -17.04
N GLU A 477 -0.89 0.01 -17.04
CA GLU A 477 -1.25 1.34 -17.55
C GLU A 477 -0.60 2.45 -16.73
N LEU A 478 -0.24 2.17 -15.47
CA LEU A 478 0.41 3.11 -14.55
C LEU A 478 1.94 3.14 -14.71
N ILE A 479 2.54 2.01 -15.13
CA ILE A 479 3.99 1.79 -15.14
C ILE A 479 4.65 2.28 -16.44
#